data_9d5d3ef2e8f26567cdcd388401a0ac38
#
_entry.id   9d5d3ef2e8f26567cdcd388401a0ac38
#
_cell.length_a   1.000
_cell.length_b   1.000
_cell.length_c   1.000
_cell.angle_alpha   90.00
_cell.angle_beta   90.00
_cell.angle_gamma   90.00
#
_symmetry.space_group_name_H-M   'P 1'
#
loop_
_entity.id
_entity.type
_entity.pdbx_description
1 polymer ?
#
loop_
_entity_poly.entity_id
_entity_poly.type
_entity_poly.pdbx_seq_one_letter_code
_entity_poly.pdbx_strand_id
1 'polypeptide(L)'
;MRSKDIILVLDFGSQYTQLIARRVRESKVFSKIVAYNITPEEIAKINPKGLIFSGGPMSVYDKGAPLPHKDIFKLKLPILGVCYGAQLITHMHGGKVVKTQEREYGRAELFIDSPKDIFYNLPSNITSWMSHGDEIKKLPAGFRSIAHTLSTPNAAIANPQKKIYGVQFHPEVVHTQRGTQLLTNFVFQVCGCLARWTMDKFIKEKIKEIRETVKDKKVVMGLSGGVDSSVAAVLLHQAIGKNLHCIFVDNGVLRKNEVASVEKTFKTNFKMNLVCVDAQKRFLQRLKNVTDPEQKRKIIGDEFIKVFQEAASRSKSFEFLGQGTLYPDVIESFSPIGGPSATIKSHHNVGGLPKTMKLKLVEPFRELFKDEVRQIGKHLGVPDTIIKRQPFPGPGLAIRIVGEVTKERLDILREVDERVLEEIRKAGLYEQVWQSFAILLPIKSVGVMGDQRTYENVAAIRCVNSVDGMTADWVHLPHDLLGRIANRVINEVPGVNRVVYDISSKPPATIEWE
;
A
#
# COMPACT_ATOMS: atom_id res chain seq x y z
N MET A 1 21.92 22.56 2.83
CA MET A 1 21.18 21.30 3.12
C MET A 1 22.13 20.12 2.95
N ARG A 2 22.42 19.32 3.98
CA ARG A 2 23.14 18.05 3.77
C ARG A 2 22.16 17.11 3.10
N SER A 3 22.44 16.75 1.83
CA SER A 3 21.59 15.89 1.02
C SER A 3 21.29 14.57 1.73
N LYS A 4 20.03 14.14 1.71
CA LYS A 4 19.66 12.78 2.12
C LYS A 4 20.35 11.79 1.17
N ASP A 5 20.96 10.73 1.72
CA ASP A 5 21.48 9.66 0.89
C ASP A 5 20.31 8.96 0.19
N ILE A 6 20.45 8.72 -1.11
CA ILE A 6 19.37 8.19 -1.96
C ILE A 6 19.85 6.91 -2.64
N ILE A 7 19.03 5.88 -2.61
CA ILE A 7 19.15 4.71 -3.47
C ILE A 7 18.04 4.79 -4.53
N LEU A 8 18.40 4.73 -5.81
CA LEU A 8 17.42 4.59 -6.88
C LEU A 8 17.14 3.13 -7.17
N VAL A 9 15.86 2.80 -7.29
CA VAL A 9 15.39 1.48 -7.71
C VAL A 9 14.82 1.64 -9.11
N LEU A 10 15.47 1.05 -10.11
CA LEU A 10 15.00 1.03 -11.48
C LEU A 10 13.97 -0.10 -11.64
N ASP A 11 12.79 0.27 -12.15
CA ASP A 11 11.68 -0.66 -12.31
C ASP A 11 11.66 -1.31 -13.69
N PHE A 12 11.96 -2.61 -13.72
CA PHE A 12 11.91 -3.44 -14.93
C PHE A 12 10.61 -4.26 -15.04
N GLY A 13 9.57 -3.88 -14.28
CA GLY A 13 8.24 -4.51 -14.33
C GLY A 13 8.02 -5.61 -13.30
N SER A 14 8.86 -5.69 -12.27
CA SER A 14 8.65 -6.64 -11.17
C SER A 14 7.49 -6.20 -10.27
N GLN A 15 6.63 -7.15 -9.92
CA GLN A 15 5.65 -6.95 -8.86
C GLN A 15 6.29 -6.64 -7.48
N TYR A 16 7.59 -6.93 -7.31
CA TYR A 16 8.32 -6.74 -6.06
C TYR A 16 9.15 -5.46 -6.01
N THR A 17 9.13 -4.62 -7.04
CA THR A 17 9.94 -3.37 -7.07
C THR A 17 9.66 -2.48 -5.85
N GLN A 18 8.39 -2.37 -5.45
CA GLN A 18 8.00 -1.59 -4.27
C GLN A 18 8.56 -2.19 -2.96
N LEU A 19 8.67 -3.51 -2.87
CA LEU A 19 9.26 -4.19 -1.71
C LEU A 19 10.75 -3.87 -1.58
N ILE A 20 11.50 -3.89 -2.70
CA ILE A 20 12.93 -3.48 -2.70
C ILE A 20 13.07 -2.08 -2.11
N ALA A 21 12.30 -1.11 -2.65
CA ALA A 21 12.35 0.27 -2.17
C ALA A 21 11.99 0.38 -0.67
N ARG A 22 10.99 -0.37 -0.22
CA ARG A 22 10.57 -0.41 1.17
C ARG A 22 11.66 -0.99 2.09
N ARG A 23 12.33 -2.09 1.70
CA ARG A 23 13.44 -2.68 2.47
C ARG A 23 14.60 -1.72 2.64
N VAL A 24 14.93 -0.93 1.61
CA VAL A 24 15.93 0.15 1.72
C VAL A 24 15.48 1.21 2.74
N ARG A 25 14.19 1.58 2.76
CA ARG A 25 13.64 2.54 3.75
C ARG A 25 13.67 2.03 5.19
N GLU A 26 13.44 0.74 5.39
CA GLU A 26 13.57 0.07 6.70
C GLU A 26 14.99 0.22 7.27
N SER A 27 16.01 0.31 6.40
CA SER A 27 17.40 0.65 6.78
C SER A 27 17.63 2.14 7.05
N LYS A 28 16.57 2.95 7.13
CA LYS A 28 16.64 4.41 7.35
C LYS A 28 17.43 5.17 6.26
N VAL A 29 17.39 4.68 5.02
CA VAL A 29 17.93 5.33 3.83
C VAL A 29 16.80 5.61 2.86
N PHE A 30 16.79 6.80 2.27
CA PHE A 30 15.73 7.17 1.31
C PHE A 30 15.88 6.38 0.01
N SER A 31 14.79 5.80 -0.48
CA SER A 31 14.73 5.14 -1.78
C SER A 31 13.71 5.82 -2.69
N LYS A 32 13.97 5.81 -3.98
CA LYS A 32 13.05 6.31 -5.01
C LYS A 32 12.99 5.31 -6.16
N ILE A 33 11.79 4.91 -6.57
CA ILE A 33 11.56 4.11 -7.76
C ILE A 33 11.54 5.04 -8.97
N VAL A 34 12.19 4.61 -10.03
CA VAL A 34 12.25 5.33 -11.31
C VAL A 34 12.07 4.33 -12.46
N ALA A 35 11.63 4.83 -13.62
CA ALA A 35 11.50 4.00 -14.80
C ALA A 35 12.86 3.42 -15.23
N TYR A 36 12.86 2.21 -15.79
CA TYR A 36 14.08 1.52 -16.25
C TYR A 36 14.89 2.32 -17.27
N ASN A 37 14.23 3.16 -18.06
CA ASN A 37 14.80 3.96 -19.14
C ASN A 37 15.23 5.36 -18.71
N ILE A 38 15.30 5.65 -17.40
CA ILE A 38 15.84 6.91 -16.89
C ILE A 38 17.23 7.20 -17.46
N THR A 39 17.48 8.45 -17.85
CA THR A 39 18.75 8.81 -18.47
C THR A 39 19.87 9.01 -17.45
N PRO A 40 21.14 8.82 -17.83
CA PRO A 40 22.29 9.12 -16.96
C PRO A 40 22.30 10.55 -16.44
N GLU A 41 21.84 11.53 -17.22
CA GLU A 41 21.77 12.94 -16.84
C GLU A 41 20.71 13.17 -15.74
N GLU A 42 19.57 12.49 -15.84
CA GLU A 42 18.53 12.53 -14.80
C GLU A 42 19.02 11.89 -13.51
N ILE A 43 19.72 10.74 -13.60
CA ILE A 43 20.35 10.09 -12.45
C ILE A 43 21.38 11.03 -11.79
N ALA A 44 22.23 11.67 -12.60
CA ALA A 44 23.24 12.60 -12.09
C ALA A 44 22.62 13.80 -11.37
N LYS A 45 21.48 14.32 -11.84
CA LYS A 45 20.72 15.38 -11.15
C LYS A 45 20.18 14.94 -9.78
N ILE A 46 19.76 13.67 -9.66
CA ILE A 46 19.29 13.10 -8.40
C ILE A 46 20.47 12.85 -7.45
N ASN A 47 21.66 12.56 -8.00
CA ASN A 47 22.89 12.27 -7.27
C ASN A 47 22.74 11.15 -6.22
N PRO A 48 22.32 9.93 -6.64
CA PRO A 48 22.13 8.81 -5.71
C PRO A 48 23.47 8.22 -5.26
N LYS A 49 23.46 7.48 -4.17
CA LYS A 49 24.61 6.72 -3.65
C LYS A 49 24.76 5.35 -4.30
N GLY A 50 23.69 4.82 -4.89
CA GLY A 50 23.68 3.52 -5.56
C GLY A 50 22.39 3.28 -6.31
N LEU A 51 22.41 2.26 -7.16
CA LEU A 51 21.29 1.84 -7.99
C LEU A 51 20.92 0.39 -7.65
N ILE A 52 19.62 0.07 -7.64
CA ILE A 52 19.13 -1.30 -7.59
C ILE A 52 18.30 -1.54 -8.85
N PHE A 53 18.64 -2.55 -9.63
CA PHE A 53 17.86 -3.01 -10.76
C PHE A 53 16.89 -4.09 -10.28
N SER A 54 15.61 -3.87 -10.42
CA SER A 54 14.58 -4.81 -9.96
C SER A 54 14.56 -6.09 -10.80
N GLY A 55 13.77 -7.05 -10.39
CA GLY A 55 13.34 -8.16 -11.23
C GLY A 55 12.48 -7.69 -12.42
N GLY A 56 12.07 -8.63 -13.25
CA GLY A 56 11.18 -8.38 -14.38
C GLY A 56 10.62 -9.69 -14.94
N PRO A 57 9.50 -9.65 -15.67
CA PRO A 57 8.83 -10.84 -16.17
C PRO A 57 9.41 -11.38 -17.50
N MET A 58 10.29 -10.63 -18.16
CA MET A 58 10.81 -10.94 -19.50
C MET A 58 12.21 -11.57 -19.45
N SER A 59 12.60 -12.27 -20.51
CA SER A 59 14.00 -12.62 -20.75
C SER A 59 14.76 -11.41 -21.32
N VAL A 60 16.05 -11.28 -21.03
CA VAL A 60 16.91 -10.22 -21.58
C VAL A 60 17.03 -10.29 -23.11
N TYR A 61 16.62 -11.40 -23.73
CA TYR A 61 16.64 -11.62 -25.19
C TYR A 61 15.27 -11.43 -25.84
N ASP A 62 14.22 -11.20 -25.07
CA ASP A 62 12.88 -11.02 -25.64
C ASP A 62 12.80 -9.68 -26.41
N LYS A 63 12.02 -9.70 -27.51
CA LYS A 63 11.76 -8.49 -28.25
C LYS A 63 10.98 -7.50 -27.37
N GLY A 64 11.56 -6.32 -27.16
CA GLY A 64 10.96 -5.29 -26.29
C GLY A 64 11.29 -5.46 -24.80
N ALA A 65 12.27 -6.33 -24.46
CA ALA A 65 12.76 -6.43 -23.09
C ALA A 65 13.20 -5.06 -22.54
N PRO A 66 12.84 -4.70 -21.32
CA PRO A 66 13.21 -3.41 -20.75
C PRO A 66 14.72 -3.38 -20.45
N LEU A 67 15.46 -2.60 -21.23
CA LEU A 67 16.89 -2.39 -21.07
C LEU A 67 17.15 -0.96 -20.58
N PRO A 68 18.06 -0.75 -19.61
CA PRO A 68 18.42 0.59 -19.17
C PRO A 68 19.30 1.26 -20.21
N HIS A 69 19.48 2.57 -20.08
CA HIS A 69 20.44 3.29 -20.93
C HIS A 69 21.85 2.71 -20.75
N LYS A 70 22.52 2.34 -21.85
CA LYS A 70 23.84 1.68 -21.83
C LYS A 70 24.92 2.44 -21.06
N ASP A 71 24.82 3.76 -21.02
CA ASP A 71 25.80 4.63 -20.36
C ASP A 71 25.59 4.74 -18.84
N ILE A 72 24.58 4.07 -18.27
CA ILE A 72 24.35 4.07 -16.83
C ILE A 72 25.56 3.53 -16.04
N PHE A 73 26.28 2.56 -16.62
CA PHE A 73 27.49 1.99 -16.02
C PHE A 73 28.69 2.95 -16.05
N LYS A 74 28.68 3.99 -16.90
CA LYS A 74 29.70 5.04 -16.92
C LYS A 74 29.62 5.98 -15.73
N LEU A 75 28.48 5.99 -15.01
CA LEU A 75 28.30 6.79 -13.79
C LEU A 75 29.14 6.27 -12.61
N LYS A 76 29.71 5.06 -12.71
CA LYS A 76 30.55 4.43 -11.67
C LYS A 76 29.86 4.36 -10.29
N LEU A 77 28.53 4.30 -10.27
CA LEU A 77 27.75 4.11 -9.06
C LEU A 77 27.72 2.63 -8.66
N PRO A 78 27.66 2.31 -7.37
CA PRO A 78 27.35 0.96 -6.91
C PRO A 78 26.03 0.47 -7.50
N ILE A 79 25.99 -0.79 -8.00
CA ILE A 79 24.79 -1.38 -8.60
C ILE A 79 24.53 -2.76 -8.02
N LEU A 80 23.29 -3.04 -7.65
CA LEU A 80 22.78 -4.36 -7.30
C LEU A 80 21.67 -4.76 -8.28
N GLY A 81 21.83 -5.87 -8.98
CA GLY A 81 20.77 -6.46 -9.80
C GLY A 81 20.05 -7.58 -9.04
N VAL A 82 18.73 -7.60 -9.08
CA VAL A 82 17.88 -8.65 -8.49
C VAL A 82 17.18 -9.40 -9.61
N CYS A 83 17.34 -10.71 -9.66
CA CYS A 83 16.73 -11.63 -10.63
C CYS A 83 16.99 -11.15 -12.08
N TYR A 84 15.99 -10.64 -12.79
CA TYR A 84 16.15 -10.04 -14.12
C TYR A 84 17.27 -8.96 -14.13
N GLY A 85 17.36 -8.13 -13.10
CA GLY A 85 18.43 -7.13 -12.97
C GLY A 85 19.84 -7.73 -12.95
N ALA A 86 20.04 -8.91 -12.34
CA ALA A 86 21.33 -9.62 -12.37
C ALA A 86 21.64 -10.18 -13.76
N GLN A 87 20.64 -10.77 -14.42
CA GLN A 87 20.73 -11.25 -15.79
C GLN A 87 21.06 -10.12 -16.75
N LEU A 88 20.41 -8.97 -16.58
CA LEU A 88 20.63 -7.76 -17.36
C LEU A 88 22.06 -7.22 -17.23
N ILE A 89 22.58 -7.12 -16.00
CA ILE A 89 23.97 -6.75 -15.74
C ILE A 89 24.92 -7.71 -16.48
N THR A 90 24.66 -9.01 -16.38
CA THR A 90 25.45 -10.04 -17.04
C THR A 90 25.44 -9.87 -18.56
N HIS A 91 24.27 -9.71 -19.16
CA HIS A 91 24.09 -9.51 -20.60
C HIS A 91 24.82 -8.26 -21.10
N MET A 92 24.61 -7.13 -20.43
CA MET A 92 25.20 -5.85 -20.84
C MET A 92 26.73 -5.78 -20.67
N HIS A 93 27.33 -6.64 -19.86
CA HIS A 93 28.77 -6.77 -19.71
C HIS A 93 29.41 -7.89 -20.55
N GLY A 94 28.64 -8.51 -21.46
CA GLY A 94 29.16 -9.53 -22.40
C GLY A 94 29.21 -10.95 -21.81
N GLY A 95 28.52 -11.21 -20.73
CA GLY A 95 28.25 -12.55 -20.23
C GLY A 95 27.14 -13.25 -21.02
N LYS A 96 26.75 -14.45 -20.62
CA LYS A 96 25.71 -15.24 -21.28
C LYS A 96 24.64 -15.66 -20.29
N VAL A 97 23.41 -15.31 -20.59
CA VAL A 97 22.19 -15.80 -19.93
C VAL A 97 21.59 -16.86 -20.84
N VAL A 98 21.02 -17.91 -20.29
CA VAL A 98 20.37 -18.98 -21.05
C VAL A 98 19.05 -19.36 -20.42
N LYS A 99 18.12 -19.82 -21.23
CA LYS A 99 16.89 -20.41 -20.74
C LYS A 99 17.22 -21.79 -20.13
N THR A 100 16.81 -22.02 -18.88
CA THR A 100 17.09 -23.30 -18.23
C THR A 100 16.08 -24.35 -18.65
N GLN A 101 16.49 -25.63 -18.65
CA GLN A 101 15.57 -26.77 -18.79
C GLN A 101 14.82 -27.02 -17.48
N GLU A 102 15.50 -26.84 -16.35
CA GLU A 102 14.94 -26.95 -15.00
C GLU A 102 14.72 -25.55 -14.45
N ARG A 103 13.45 -25.17 -14.34
CA ARG A 103 13.05 -23.89 -13.74
C ARG A 103 13.21 -23.95 -12.23
N GLU A 104 13.70 -22.88 -11.62
CA GLU A 104 13.84 -22.82 -10.17
C GLU A 104 12.82 -21.83 -9.57
N TYR A 105 11.78 -22.38 -8.94
CA TYR A 105 10.72 -21.61 -8.29
C TYR A 105 10.54 -22.07 -6.85
N GLY A 106 10.38 -21.11 -5.94
CA GLY A 106 10.15 -21.37 -4.53
C GLY A 106 11.42 -21.37 -3.69
N ARG A 107 11.46 -22.18 -2.66
CA ARG A 107 12.57 -22.22 -1.69
C ARG A 107 13.74 -23.02 -2.24
N ALA A 108 14.93 -22.43 -2.18
CA ALA A 108 16.19 -23.08 -2.49
C ALA A 108 17.22 -22.78 -1.40
N GLU A 109 18.10 -23.74 -1.12
CA GLU A 109 19.24 -23.54 -0.23
C GLU A 109 20.35 -22.81 -0.99
N LEU A 110 20.78 -21.67 -0.48
CA LEU A 110 21.83 -20.83 -1.04
C LEU A 110 23.09 -20.98 -0.21
N PHE A 111 24.17 -21.44 -0.86
CA PHE A 111 25.50 -21.56 -0.27
C PHE A 111 26.31 -20.31 -0.60
N ILE A 112 26.81 -19.64 0.44
CA ILE A 112 27.57 -18.38 0.32
C ILE A 112 29.07 -18.69 0.26
N ASP A 113 29.66 -18.48 -0.93
CA ASP A 113 31.08 -18.76 -1.19
C ASP A 113 32.00 -17.60 -0.75
N SER A 114 31.46 -16.39 -0.67
CA SER A 114 32.21 -15.20 -0.27
C SER A 114 31.42 -14.38 0.76
N PRO A 115 31.71 -14.49 2.07
CA PRO A 115 31.01 -13.79 3.14
C PRO A 115 31.48 -12.34 3.29
N LYS A 116 31.56 -11.58 2.17
CA LYS A 116 31.99 -10.18 2.10
C LYS A 116 30.91 -9.33 1.46
N ASP A 117 31.05 -8.03 1.55
CA ASP A 117 30.20 -7.04 0.88
C ASP A 117 28.72 -7.28 1.17
N ILE A 118 27.91 -7.67 0.16
CA ILE A 118 26.47 -7.91 0.33
C ILE A 118 26.16 -9.09 1.25
N PHE A 119 27.09 -10.05 1.40
CA PHE A 119 26.95 -11.21 2.29
C PHE A 119 27.66 -11.05 3.64
N TYR A 120 28.14 -9.84 3.96
CA TYR A 120 28.80 -9.57 5.23
C TYR A 120 27.92 -9.96 6.43
N ASN A 121 28.46 -10.75 7.35
CA ASN A 121 27.81 -11.24 8.56
C ASN A 121 26.49 -12.03 8.31
N LEU A 122 26.39 -12.72 7.17
CA LEU A 122 25.37 -13.75 6.94
C LEU A 122 25.92 -15.15 7.23
N PRO A 123 25.06 -16.13 7.60
CA PRO A 123 25.44 -17.53 7.70
C PRO A 123 25.99 -18.06 6.37
N SER A 124 26.78 -19.15 6.41
CA SER A 124 27.36 -19.80 5.20
C SER A 124 26.29 -20.34 4.24
N ASN A 125 25.11 -20.67 4.76
CA ASN A 125 23.94 -21.06 3.98
C ASN A 125 22.67 -20.40 4.52
N ILE A 126 21.75 -20.09 3.63
CA ILE A 126 20.43 -19.51 3.94
C ILE A 126 19.38 -20.07 2.99
N THR A 127 18.13 -20.07 3.40
CA THR A 127 17.01 -20.30 2.48
C THR A 127 16.78 -19.05 1.64
N SER A 128 16.77 -19.19 0.31
CA SER A 128 16.44 -18.13 -0.65
C SER A 128 15.13 -18.42 -1.38
N TRP A 129 14.51 -17.39 -1.91
CA TRP A 129 13.31 -17.50 -2.76
C TRP A 129 13.69 -17.27 -4.21
N MET A 130 13.59 -18.32 -5.01
CA MET A 130 13.86 -18.33 -6.43
C MET A 130 12.58 -18.12 -7.23
N SER A 131 12.67 -17.43 -8.36
CA SER A 131 11.55 -17.23 -9.30
C SER A 131 12.09 -16.89 -10.69
N HIS A 132 12.74 -17.87 -11.34
CA HIS A 132 13.34 -17.62 -12.65
C HIS A 132 13.29 -18.84 -13.59
N GLY A 133 13.20 -18.55 -14.90
CA GLY A 133 13.32 -19.53 -15.99
C GLY A 133 14.58 -19.33 -16.84
N ASP A 134 15.36 -18.27 -16.57
CA ASP A 134 16.64 -17.99 -17.20
C ASP A 134 17.75 -17.98 -16.14
N GLU A 135 18.95 -18.47 -16.50
CA GLU A 135 20.12 -18.51 -15.61
C GLU A 135 21.36 -17.83 -16.20
N ILE A 136 22.23 -17.36 -15.34
CA ILE A 136 23.54 -16.82 -15.72
C ILE A 136 24.49 -17.99 -15.96
N LYS A 137 24.79 -18.30 -17.24
CA LYS A 137 25.64 -19.43 -17.66
C LYS A 137 27.12 -19.07 -17.74
N LYS A 138 27.42 -17.87 -18.28
CA LYS A 138 28.81 -17.40 -18.41
C LYS A 138 28.92 -16.01 -17.80
N LEU A 139 29.86 -15.88 -16.86
CA LEU A 139 30.13 -14.60 -16.22
C LEU A 139 30.85 -13.64 -17.18
N PRO A 140 30.58 -12.34 -17.07
CA PRO A 140 31.36 -11.33 -17.77
C PRO A 140 32.79 -11.23 -17.23
N ALA A 141 33.69 -10.65 -18.03
CA ALA A 141 35.06 -10.40 -17.59
C ALA A 141 35.11 -9.54 -16.31
N GLY A 142 35.90 -9.98 -15.33
CA GLY A 142 36.05 -9.32 -14.03
C GLY A 142 34.94 -9.62 -13.02
N PHE A 143 33.94 -10.43 -13.37
CA PHE A 143 32.95 -10.93 -12.42
C PHE A 143 33.34 -12.34 -11.90
N ARG A 144 32.89 -12.63 -10.69
CA ARG A 144 33.02 -13.96 -10.07
C ARG A 144 31.72 -14.37 -9.43
N SER A 145 31.49 -15.68 -9.32
CA SER A 145 30.43 -16.22 -8.47
C SER A 145 30.78 -15.98 -7.00
N ILE A 146 29.79 -15.64 -6.19
CA ILE A 146 29.92 -15.40 -4.75
C ILE A 146 28.89 -16.17 -3.91
N ALA A 147 27.93 -16.83 -4.58
CA ALA A 147 27.02 -17.80 -3.97
C ALA A 147 26.38 -18.67 -5.06
N HIS A 148 26.00 -19.90 -4.70
CA HIS A 148 25.38 -20.88 -5.59
C HIS A 148 24.23 -21.63 -4.89
N THR A 149 23.36 -22.26 -5.68
CA THR A 149 22.45 -23.33 -5.23
C THR A 149 22.87 -24.64 -5.90
N LEU A 150 22.22 -25.75 -5.59
CA LEU A 150 22.49 -27.02 -6.24
C LEU A 150 22.24 -26.99 -7.76
N SER A 151 21.28 -26.20 -8.21
CA SER A 151 20.88 -26.07 -9.63
C SER A 151 21.42 -24.80 -10.31
N THR A 152 21.73 -23.74 -9.57
CA THR A 152 22.18 -22.44 -10.10
C THR A 152 23.60 -22.10 -9.62
N PRO A 153 24.67 -22.42 -10.41
CA PRO A 153 26.06 -22.17 -10.01
C PRO A 153 26.42 -20.69 -9.81
N ASN A 154 25.70 -19.79 -10.46
CA ASN A 154 25.90 -18.34 -10.37
C ASN A 154 24.67 -17.65 -9.75
N ALA A 155 24.20 -18.16 -8.59
CA ALA A 155 23.06 -17.60 -7.89
C ALA A 155 23.34 -16.19 -7.34
N ALA A 156 24.62 -15.85 -7.10
CA ALA A 156 25.05 -14.48 -6.87
C ALA A 156 26.42 -14.23 -7.52
N ILE A 157 26.56 -13.04 -8.11
CA ILE A 157 27.75 -12.61 -8.84
C ILE A 157 28.26 -11.26 -8.34
N ALA A 158 29.54 -11.01 -8.45
CA ALA A 158 30.14 -9.73 -8.09
C ALA A 158 31.31 -9.31 -8.96
N ASN A 159 31.40 -8.00 -9.18
CA ASN A 159 32.60 -7.29 -9.56
C ASN A 159 32.91 -6.22 -8.49
N PRO A 160 33.65 -6.56 -7.42
CA PRO A 160 33.89 -5.67 -6.30
C PRO A 160 34.64 -4.38 -6.70
N GLN A 161 35.53 -4.46 -7.70
CA GLN A 161 36.29 -3.29 -8.17
C GLN A 161 35.36 -2.23 -8.77
N LYS A 162 34.31 -2.66 -9.48
CA LYS A 162 33.29 -1.78 -10.04
C LYS A 162 32.10 -1.56 -9.08
N LYS A 163 32.08 -2.22 -7.92
CA LYS A 163 30.95 -2.23 -6.97
C LYS A 163 29.63 -2.68 -7.61
N ILE A 164 29.70 -3.68 -8.51
CA ILE A 164 28.54 -4.23 -9.20
C ILE A 164 28.27 -5.64 -8.68
N TYR A 165 27.05 -5.90 -8.25
CA TYR A 165 26.58 -7.15 -7.67
C TYR A 165 25.29 -7.59 -8.36
N GLY A 166 25.06 -8.89 -8.42
CA GLY A 166 23.81 -9.45 -8.90
C GLY A 166 23.41 -10.67 -8.06
N VAL A 167 22.12 -10.81 -7.77
CA VAL A 167 21.54 -11.98 -7.12
C VAL A 167 20.39 -12.51 -7.96
N GLN A 168 20.34 -13.82 -8.19
CA GLN A 168 19.29 -14.46 -8.99
C GLN A 168 17.98 -14.62 -8.21
N PHE A 169 18.06 -14.68 -6.89
CA PHE A 169 16.94 -14.81 -5.97
C PHE A 169 16.39 -13.43 -5.55
N HIS A 170 15.27 -13.45 -4.82
CA HIS A 170 14.58 -12.27 -4.35
C HIS A 170 14.88 -11.99 -2.86
N PRO A 171 15.84 -11.10 -2.53
CA PRO A 171 16.16 -10.77 -1.13
C PRO A 171 15.08 -9.91 -0.45
N GLU A 172 14.21 -9.27 -1.22
CA GLU A 172 13.17 -8.36 -0.73
C GLU A 172 11.98 -9.07 -0.11
N VAL A 173 11.73 -10.35 -0.49
CA VAL A 173 10.57 -11.10 -0.01
C VAL A 173 10.84 -11.76 1.35
N VAL A 174 9.79 -11.98 2.13
CA VAL A 174 9.88 -12.56 3.48
C VAL A 174 10.39 -14.01 3.51
N HIS A 175 10.26 -14.71 2.39
CA HIS A 175 10.69 -16.11 2.25
C HIS A 175 12.22 -16.27 2.10
N THR A 176 12.94 -15.21 1.77
CA THR A 176 14.40 -15.21 1.76
C THR A 176 14.94 -14.89 3.16
N GLN A 177 15.54 -15.89 3.77
CA GLN A 177 16.16 -15.74 5.09
C GLN A 177 17.28 -14.71 5.03
N ARG A 178 17.29 -13.73 5.96
CA ARG A 178 18.28 -12.64 5.99
C ARG A 178 18.33 -11.74 4.75
N GLY A 179 17.33 -11.80 3.85
CA GLY A 179 17.31 -10.98 2.65
C GLY A 179 17.33 -9.48 2.91
N THR A 180 16.63 -9.00 3.95
CA THR A 180 16.73 -7.61 4.40
C THR A 180 18.14 -7.22 4.81
N GLN A 181 18.90 -8.12 5.48
CA GLN A 181 20.29 -7.86 5.87
C GLN A 181 21.20 -7.74 4.64
N LEU A 182 21.00 -8.57 3.61
CA LEU A 182 21.72 -8.46 2.35
C LEU A 182 21.51 -7.08 1.70
N LEU A 183 20.27 -6.62 1.59
CA LEU A 183 19.97 -5.29 1.07
C LEU A 183 20.57 -4.17 1.94
N THR A 184 20.53 -4.33 3.25
CA THR A 184 21.17 -3.41 4.22
C THR A 184 22.68 -3.35 4.03
N ASN A 185 23.33 -4.50 3.80
CA ASN A 185 24.76 -4.57 3.51
C ASN A 185 25.10 -3.84 2.20
N PHE A 186 24.31 -4.03 1.13
CA PHE A 186 24.50 -3.26 -0.10
C PHE A 186 24.42 -1.75 0.17
N VAL A 187 23.43 -1.31 0.92
CA VAL A 187 23.22 0.11 1.23
C VAL A 187 24.35 0.71 2.04
N PHE A 188 24.83 0.01 3.07
CA PHE A 188 25.83 0.55 4.00
C PHE A 188 27.26 0.19 3.62
N GLN A 189 27.55 -1.09 3.34
CA GLN A 189 28.93 -1.55 3.09
C GLN A 189 29.39 -1.17 1.67
N VAL A 190 28.49 -1.27 0.68
CA VAL A 190 28.85 -1.03 -0.73
C VAL A 190 28.61 0.42 -1.14
N CYS A 191 27.45 0.98 -0.82
CA CYS A 191 27.08 2.35 -1.19
C CYS A 191 27.59 3.40 -0.21
N GLY A 192 27.96 3.03 1.02
CA GLY A 192 28.41 3.97 2.06
C GLY A 192 27.34 4.96 2.50
N CYS A 193 26.08 4.57 2.46
CA CYS A 193 24.98 5.40 2.94
C CYS A 193 24.99 5.54 4.46
N LEU A 194 24.33 6.58 4.94
CA LEU A 194 24.13 6.84 6.37
C LEU A 194 22.64 6.76 6.70
N ALA A 195 22.28 6.14 7.82
CA ALA A 195 20.90 5.98 8.30
C ALA A 195 20.29 7.32 8.76
N ARG A 196 19.95 8.20 7.82
CA ARG A 196 19.46 9.58 8.07
C ARG A 196 18.02 9.82 7.72
N TRP A 197 17.33 8.84 7.14
CA TRP A 197 15.91 8.90 6.82
C TRP A 197 15.09 8.56 8.07
N THR A 198 14.59 9.60 8.75
CA THR A 198 13.75 9.47 9.95
C THR A 198 12.51 10.29 9.81
N MET A 199 11.41 9.83 10.42
CA MET A 199 10.12 10.53 10.32
C MET A 199 10.14 11.89 10.99
N ASP A 200 10.85 12.07 12.10
CA ASP A 200 11.02 13.39 12.74
C ASP A 200 11.67 14.43 11.82
N LYS A 201 12.71 14.01 11.10
CA LYS A 201 13.38 14.89 10.15
C LYS A 201 12.47 15.20 8.97
N PHE A 202 11.78 14.18 8.45
CA PHE A 202 10.80 14.35 7.38
C PHE A 202 9.70 15.34 7.77
N ILE A 203 9.10 15.20 8.96
CA ILE A 203 8.05 16.10 9.46
C ILE A 203 8.53 17.55 9.46
N LYS A 204 9.71 17.81 10.04
CA LYS A 204 10.29 19.16 10.12
C LYS A 204 10.53 19.78 8.74
N GLU A 205 11.13 19.01 7.83
CA GLU A 205 11.42 19.45 6.47
C GLU A 205 10.12 19.69 5.68
N LYS A 206 9.14 18.79 5.82
CA LYS A 206 7.86 18.87 5.09
C LYS A 206 6.99 20.03 5.59
N ILE A 207 6.95 20.28 6.90
CA ILE A 207 6.25 21.47 7.46
C ILE A 207 6.87 22.76 6.89
N LYS A 208 8.21 22.84 6.81
CA LYS A 208 8.88 24.00 6.22
C LYS A 208 8.50 24.18 4.73
N GLU A 209 8.58 23.11 3.95
CA GLU A 209 8.22 23.10 2.52
C GLU A 209 6.76 23.55 2.30
N ILE A 210 5.84 23.03 3.10
CA ILE A 210 4.41 23.40 3.02
C ILE A 210 4.21 24.89 3.33
N ARG A 211 4.87 25.41 4.38
CA ARG A 211 4.81 26.84 4.73
C ARG A 211 5.33 27.74 3.62
N GLU A 212 6.43 27.36 3.00
CA GLU A 212 7.04 28.11 1.89
C GLU A 212 6.17 28.07 0.63
N THR A 213 5.47 26.95 0.38
CA THR A 213 4.60 26.76 -0.77
C THR A 213 3.25 27.46 -0.60
N VAL A 214 2.60 27.25 0.54
CA VAL A 214 1.23 27.73 0.78
C VAL A 214 1.21 29.20 1.22
N LYS A 215 2.20 29.62 2.02
CA LYS A 215 2.30 30.97 2.60
C LYS A 215 1.02 31.34 3.40
N ASP A 216 0.38 32.44 3.03
CA ASP A 216 -0.85 32.98 3.63
C ASP A 216 -2.14 32.42 3.02
N LYS A 217 -2.02 31.59 2.01
CA LYS A 217 -3.17 31.06 1.24
C LYS A 217 -3.91 29.95 1.98
N LYS A 218 -5.17 29.74 1.58
CA LYS A 218 -6.02 28.71 2.17
C LYS A 218 -5.96 27.40 1.40
N VAL A 219 -5.95 26.31 2.16
CA VAL A 219 -5.99 24.93 1.65
C VAL A 219 -7.33 24.31 2.02
N VAL A 220 -8.03 23.72 1.06
CA VAL A 220 -9.17 22.83 1.32
C VAL A 220 -8.71 21.37 1.25
N MET A 221 -9.25 20.51 2.09
CA MET A 221 -8.92 19.09 2.12
C MET A 221 -10.14 18.24 2.45
N GLY A 222 -10.36 17.16 1.67
CA GLY A 222 -11.31 16.12 2.02
C GLY A 222 -10.75 15.22 3.13
N LEU A 223 -11.46 15.10 4.22
CA LEU A 223 -11.14 14.19 5.33
C LEU A 223 -12.05 12.97 5.23
N SER A 224 -11.48 11.80 4.96
CA SER A 224 -12.26 10.55 4.83
C SER A 224 -12.37 9.76 6.14
N GLY A 225 -11.69 10.20 7.22
CA GLY A 225 -11.57 9.42 8.45
C GLY A 225 -10.60 8.24 8.35
N GLY A 226 -10.01 7.97 7.18
CA GLY A 226 -8.95 6.99 6.99
C GLY A 226 -7.60 7.50 7.52
N VAL A 227 -6.64 6.59 7.72
CA VAL A 227 -5.31 6.91 8.28
C VAL A 227 -4.62 8.03 7.48
N ASP A 228 -4.55 7.88 6.16
CA ASP A 228 -3.73 8.71 5.29
C ASP A 228 -4.25 10.16 5.25
N SER A 229 -5.55 10.35 5.03
CA SER A 229 -6.18 11.68 5.07
C SER A 229 -6.11 12.32 6.46
N SER A 230 -6.23 11.53 7.52
CA SER A 230 -6.17 12.00 8.91
C SER A 230 -4.78 12.52 9.27
N VAL A 231 -3.74 11.74 8.96
CA VAL A 231 -2.35 12.13 9.25
C VAL A 231 -1.93 13.32 8.38
N ALA A 232 -2.37 13.36 7.10
CA ALA A 232 -2.12 14.50 6.21
C ALA A 232 -2.77 15.79 6.75
N ALA A 233 -4.02 15.69 7.21
CA ALA A 233 -4.73 16.83 7.80
C ALA A 233 -4.00 17.36 9.05
N VAL A 234 -3.54 16.49 9.95
CA VAL A 234 -2.79 16.92 11.15
C VAL A 234 -1.46 17.56 10.78
N LEU A 235 -0.71 16.99 9.81
CA LEU A 235 0.56 17.57 9.35
C LEU A 235 0.35 18.95 8.70
N LEU A 236 -0.65 19.07 7.83
CA LEU A 236 -1.03 20.35 7.22
C LEU A 236 -1.47 21.37 8.27
N HIS A 237 -2.26 20.93 9.25
CA HIS A 237 -2.68 21.81 10.34
C HIS A 237 -1.49 22.33 11.17
N GLN A 238 -0.50 21.49 11.47
CA GLN A 238 0.73 21.95 12.13
C GLN A 238 1.55 22.91 11.26
N ALA A 239 1.49 22.77 9.94
CA ALA A 239 2.21 23.65 9.03
C ALA A 239 1.52 25.03 8.88
N ILE A 240 0.21 25.08 8.62
CA ILE A 240 -0.51 26.28 8.19
C ILE A 240 -1.69 26.68 9.10
N GLY A 241 -1.94 25.94 10.19
CA GLY A 241 -2.92 26.28 11.21
C GLY A 241 -4.32 26.52 10.64
N LYS A 242 -4.88 27.70 10.92
CA LYS A 242 -6.25 28.11 10.53
C LYS A 242 -6.47 28.21 9.02
N ASN A 243 -5.41 28.20 8.21
CA ASN A 243 -5.52 28.24 6.75
C ASN A 243 -5.90 26.87 6.15
N LEU A 244 -5.87 25.79 6.94
CA LEU A 244 -6.41 24.49 6.56
C LEU A 244 -7.90 24.43 6.86
N HIS A 245 -8.71 24.08 5.85
CA HIS A 245 -10.15 23.81 5.96
C HIS A 245 -10.42 22.38 5.55
N CYS A 246 -10.88 21.57 6.48
CA CYS A 246 -11.23 20.17 6.25
C CYS A 246 -12.73 20.02 6.00
N ILE A 247 -13.11 19.22 5.02
CA ILE A 247 -14.49 18.85 4.72
C ILE A 247 -14.63 17.35 4.92
N PHE A 248 -15.51 16.94 5.82
CA PHE A 248 -15.92 15.56 6.01
C PHE A 248 -17.35 15.39 5.47
N VAL A 249 -17.56 14.40 4.60
CA VAL A 249 -18.87 14.12 4.01
C VAL A 249 -19.46 12.89 4.66
N ASP A 250 -20.57 13.06 5.36
CA ASP A 250 -21.40 11.95 5.78
C ASP A 250 -22.28 11.51 4.60
N ASN A 251 -21.84 10.44 3.97
CA ASN A 251 -22.51 9.85 2.81
C ASN A 251 -23.57 8.81 3.18
N GLY A 252 -23.83 8.59 4.46
CA GLY A 252 -24.82 7.63 4.96
C GLY A 252 -24.39 6.16 4.87
N VAL A 253 -23.20 5.85 4.32
CA VAL A 253 -22.66 4.48 4.23
C VAL A 253 -21.43 4.27 5.11
N LEU A 254 -21.25 5.13 6.10
CA LEU A 254 -20.20 5.04 7.12
C LEU A 254 -20.58 4.04 8.22
N ARG A 255 -19.56 3.59 8.97
CA ARG A 255 -19.73 2.78 10.18
C ARG A 255 -20.48 3.55 11.26
N LYS A 256 -20.99 2.81 12.24
CA LYS A 256 -21.63 3.38 13.44
C LYS A 256 -20.68 4.36 14.15
N ASN A 257 -21.21 5.51 14.59
CA ASN A 257 -20.49 6.54 15.34
C ASN A 257 -19.27 7.17 14.63
N GLU A 258 -19.06 6.93 13.34
CA GLU A 258 -17.89 7.42 12.64
C GLU A 258 -17.84 8.95 12.56
N VAL A 259 -18.95 9.59 12.23
CA VAL A 259 -19.08 11.05 12.18
C VAL A 259 -18.70 11.69 13.51
N ALA A 260 -19.32 11.20 14.60
CA ALA A 260 -19.06 11.72 15.95
C ALA A 260 -17.57 11.52 16.37
N SER A 261 -16.97 10.39 15.98
CA SER A 261 -15.56 10.10 16.25
C SER A 261 -14.64 11.07 15.50
N VAL A 262 -14.93 11.34 14.24
CA VAL A 262 -14.16 12.29 13.41
C VAL A 262 -14.30 13.72 13.98
N GLU A 263 -15.51 14.17 14.30
CA GLU A 263 -15.71 15.50 14.88
C GLU A 263 -14.97 15.65 16.22
N LYS A 264 -15.12 14.68 17.12
CA LYS A 264 -14.40 14.70 18.41
C LYS A 264 -12.89 14.78 18.22
N THR A 265 -12.35 13.99 17.30
CA THR A 265 -10.90 13.95 17.09
C THR A 265 -10.38 15.25 16.46
N PHE A 266 -10.94 15.66 15.35
CA PHE A 266 -10.34 16.75 14.57
C PHE A 266 -10.85 18.14 14.98
N LYS A 267 -12.12 18.28 15.31
CA LYS A 267 -12.69 19.55 15.73
C LYS A 267 -12.40 19.88 17.18
N THR A 268 -12.53 18.89 18.08
CA THR A 268 -12.37 19.10 19.52
C THR A 268 -10.90 18.95 19.95
N ASN A 269 -10.26 17.81 19.67
CA ASN A 269 -8.91 17.53 20.16
C ASN A 269 -7.84 18.34 19.39
N PHE A 270 -7.89 18.35 18.04
CA PHE A 270 -6.93 19.08 17.21
C PHE A 270 -7.33 20.53 16.93
N LYS A 271 -8.55 20.96 17.28
CA LYS A 271 -9.09 22.33 17.05
C LYS A 271 -8.97 22.79 15.59
N MET A 272 -9.21 21.86 14.65
CA MET A 272 -9.15 22.14 13.22
C MET A 272 -10.43 22.79 12.70
N ASN A 273 -10.32 23.55 11.62
CA ASN A 273 -11.48 24.02 10.86
C ASN A 273 -12.07 22.83 10.09
N LEU A 274 -13.04 22.14 10.70
CA LEU A 274 -13.73 21.00 10.12
C LEU A 274 -15.21 21.33 9.89
N VAL A 275 -15.65 21.13 8.64
CA VAL A 275 -17.06 21.19 8.24
C VAL A 275 -17.52 19.75 7.96
N CYS A 276 -18.53 19.30 8.71
CA CYS A 276 -19.20 18.03 8.43
C CYS A 276 -20.44 18.32 7.58
N VAL A 277 -20.54 17.69 6.43
CA VAL A 277 -21.65 17.84 5.48
C VAL A 277 -22.52 16.59 5.55
N ASP A 278 -23.74 16.73 6.04
CA ASP A 278 -24.74 15.66 5.97
C ASP A 278 -25.30 15.56 4.54
N ALA A 279 -24.95 14.51 3.86
CA ALA A 279 -25.40 14.19 2.50
C ALA A 279 -26.11 12.83 2.42
N GLN A 280 -26.42 12.17 3.57
CA GLN A 280 -26.96 10.82 3.63
C GLN A 280 -28.16 10.61 2.69
N LYS A 281 -29.16 11.49 2.77
CA LYS A 281 -30.37 11.39 1.93
C LYS A 281 -30.04 11.41 0.44
N ARG A 282 -29.09 12.25 0.04
CA ARG A 282 -28.66 12.44 -1.34
C ARG A 282 -27.98 11.18 -1.90
N PHE A 283 -27.08 10.59 -1.13
CA PHE A 283 -26.42 9.33 -1.53
C PHE A 283 -27.41 8.17 -1.58
N LEU A 284 -28.25 7.99 -0.56
CA LEU A 284 -29.23 6.91 -0.53
C LEU A 284 -30.26 7.01 -1.68
N GLN A 285 -30.68 8.23 -2.05
CA GLN A 285 -31.55 8.44 -3.19
C GLN A 285 -30.89 8.01 -4.51
N ARG A 286 -29.59 8.28 -4.68
CA ARG A 286 -28.82 7.88 -5.87
C ARG A 286 -28.55 6.36 -5.92
N LEU A 287 -28.48 5.70 -4.77
CA LEU A 287 -28.26 4.26 -4.64
C LEU A 287 -29.55 3.43 -4.71
N LYS A 288 -30.71 4.07 -4.74
CA LYS A 288 -32.01 3.38 -4.81
C LYS A 288 -32.09 2.52 -6.06
N ASN A 289 -32.47 1.23 -5.90
CA ASN A 289 -32.58 0.21 -6.94
C ASN A 289 -31.23 -0.16 -7.61
N VAL A 290 -30.08 0.25 -7.05
CA VAL A 290 -28.76 -0.07 -7.58
C VAL A 290 -28.23 -1.32 -6.85
N THR A 291 -28.02 -2.40 -7.60
CA THR A 291 -27.54 -3.68 -7.08
C THR A 291 -26.14 -4.04 -7.60
N ASP A 292 -25.73 -3.48 -8.73
CA ASP A 292 -24.41 -3.72 -9.32
C ASP A 292 -23.30 -3.03 -8.52
N PRO A 293 -22.26 -3.77 -8.09
CA PRO A 293 -21.19 -3.23 -7.25
C PRO A 293 -20.40 -2.09 -7.90
N GLU A 294 -20.15 -2.19 -9.19
CA GLU A 294 -19.36 -1.19 -9.89
C GLU A 294 -20.17 0.12 -10.08
N GLN A 295 -21.47 0.01 -10.31
CA GLN A 295 -22.36 1.18 -10.32
C GLN A 295 -22.44 1.83 -8.95
N LYS A 296 -22.52 1.06 -7.84
CA LYS A 296 -22.47 1.61 -6.49
C LYS A 296 -21.19 2.43 -6.27
N ARG A 297 -20.04 1.88 -6.66
CA ARG A 297 -18.73 2.56 -6.56
C ARG A 297 -18.69 3.88 -7.32
N LYS A 298 -19.15 3.87 -8.58
CA LYS A 298 -19.20 5.05 -9.45
C LYS A 298 -20.12 6.13 -8.88
N ILE A 299 -21.35 5.75 -8.50
CA ILE A 299 -22.34 6.69 -7.93
C ILE A 299 -21.78 7.35 -6.67
N ILE A 300 -21.20 6.57 -5.76
CA ILE A 300 -20.66 7.10 -4.50
C ILE A 300 -19.46 8.02 -4.78
N GLY A 301 -18.57 7.64 -5.68
CA GLY A 301 -17.42 8.46 -6.06
C GLY A 301 -17.83 9.78 -6.70
N ASP A 302 -18.71 9.74 -7.70
CA ASP A 302 -19.21 10.93 -8.41
C ASP A 302 -19.95 11.88 -7.47
N GLU A 303 -20.80 11.34 -6.60
CA GLU A 303 -21.60 12.14 -5.69
C GLU A 303 -20.74 12.77 -4.60
N PHE A 304 -19.73 12.02 -4.10
CA PHE A 304 -18.76 12.56 -3.15
C PHE A 304 -18.03 13.80 -3.72
N ILE A 305 -17.58 13.73 -4.96
CA ILE A 305 -16.90 14.84 -5.62
C ILE A 305 -17.83 16.07 -5.70
N LYS A 306 -19.10 15.89 -6.10
CA LYS A 306 -20.08 16.98 -6.19
C LYS A 306 -20.34 17.65 -4.83
N VAL A 307 -20.60 16.85 -3.80
CA VAL A 307 -20.83 17.35 -2.43
C VAL A 307 -19.61 18.10 -1.91
N PHE A 308 -18.43 17.54 -2.13
CA PHE A 308 -17.17 18.20 -1.74
C PHE A 308 -16.98 19.54 -2.46
N GLN A 309 -17.23 19.59 -3.78
CA GLN A 309 -17.12 20.82 -4.56
C GLN A 309 -18.11 21.89 -4.11
N GLU A 310 -19.37 21.51 -3.88
CA GLU A 310 -20.40 22.42 -3.38
C GLU A 310 -20.02 23.00 -2.01
N ALA A 311 -19.49 22.16 -1.12
CA ALA A 311 -19.02 22.60 0.19
C ALA A 311 -17.79 23.51 0.09
N ALA A 312 -16.84 23.18 -0.77
CA ALA A 312 -15.64 23.99 -1.01
C ALA A 312 -15.97 25.34 -1.69
N SER A 313 -16.95 25.38 -2.61
CA SER A 313 -17.32 26.60 -3.34
C SER A 313 -18.00 27.64 -2.48
N ARG A 314 -18.53 27.28 -1.30
CA ARG A 314 -19.07 28.24 -0.33
C ARG A 314 -18.03 29.25 0.15
N SER A 315 -16.75 28.91 0.04
CA SER A 315 -15.65 29.84 0.31
C SER A 315 -14.81 30.00 -0.97
N LYS A 316 -14.93 31.16 -1.64
CA LYS A 316 -14.22 31.46 -2.91
C LYS A 316 -12.71 31.68 -2.77
N SER A 317 -12.10 31.36 -1.62
CA SER A 317 -10.73 31.77 -1.29
C SER A 317 -9.70 30.65 -1.25
N PHE A 318 -10.03 29.43 -1.69
CA PHE A 318 -9.06 28.34 -1.71
C PHE A 318 -8.18 28.40 -2.95
N GLU A 319 -6.85 28.30 -2.78
CA GLU A 319 -5.88 28.19 -3.86
C GLU A 319 -5.26 26.79 -3.94
N PHE A 320 -5.35 26.02 -2.86
CA PHE A 320 -4.74 24.70 -2.77
C PHE A 320 -5.73 23.63 -2.34
N LEU A 321 -5.50 22.41 -2.83
CA LEU A 321 -6.16 21.19 -2.39
C LEU A 321 -5.13 20.29 -1.70
N GLY A 322 -5.39 19.94 -0.43
CA GLY A 322 -4.62 18.95 0.31
C GLY A 322 -5.09 17.53 -0.03
N GLN A 323 -4.15 16.63 -0.31
CA GLN A 323 -4.44 15.21 -0.55
C GLN A 323 -3.47 14.31 0.19
N GLY A 324 -3.98 13.19 0.70
CA GLY A 324 -3.21 12.16 1.39
C GLY A 324 -2.63 11.09 0.45
N THR A 325 -2.29 11.45 -0.78
CA THR A 325 -1.71 10.55 -1.79
C THR A 325 -0.43 9.89 -1.28
N LEU A 326 -0.31 8.59 -1.43
CA LEU A 326 0.84 7.80 -1.02
C LEU A 326 1.73 7.45 -2.21
N TYR A 327 2.97 7.03 -1.92
CA TYR A 327 3.93 6.65 -2.94
C TYR A 327 3.47 5.47 -3.82
N PRO A 328 2.86 4.39 -3.30
CA PRO A 328 2.27 3.33 -4.13
C PRO A 328 1.23 3.85 -5.13
N ASP A 329 0.36 4.78 -4.71
CA ASP A 329 -0.67 5.37 -5.59
C ASP A 329 -0.03 6.10 -6.79
N VAL A 330 1.09 6.78 -6.55
CA VAL A 330 1.86 7.49 -7.59
C VAL A 330 2.50 6.51 -8.57
N ILE A 331 3.16 5.45 -8.06
CA ILE A 331 3.86 4.47 -8.90
C ILE A 331 2.86 3.72 -9.79
N GLU A 332 1.74 3.28 -9.24
CA GLU A 332 0.70 2.57 -9.98
C GLU A 332 0.08 3.42 -11.10
N SER A 333 0.07 4.76 -10.95
CA SER A 333 -0.42 5.67 -11.99
C SER A 333 0.57 5.88 -13.15
N PHE A 334 1.85 5.52 -12.98
CA PHE A 334 2.92 5.75 -13.96
C PHE A 334 3.58 4.46 -14.45
N SER A 335 2.90 3.30 -14.45
CA SER A 335 3.50 2.05 -14.93
C SER A 335 4.01 2.19 -16.38
N PRO A 336 5.35 2.12 -16.61
CA PRO A 336 5.93 2.38 -17.95
C PRO A 336 5.71 1.22 -18.94
N ILE A 337 5.21 0.08 -18.50
CA ILE A 337 5.14 -1.17 -19.29
C ILE A 337 3.71 -1.50 -19.75
N GLY A 338 2.72 -0.63 -19.50
CA GLY A 338 1.36 -0.83 -20.06
C GLY A 338 0.75 -2.19 -19.76
N GLY A 339 0.88 -2.69 -18.54
CA GLY A 339 0.29 -3.96 -18.12
C GLY A 339 -1.16 -3.80 -17.63
N PRO A 340 -1.93 -4.90 -17.48
CA PRO A 340 -3.32 -4.87 -17.02
C PRO A 340 -3.53 -4.27 -15.61
N SER A 341 -2.46 -4.05 -14.84
CA SER A 341 -2.50 -3.34 -13.56
C SER A 341 -2.84 -1.85 -13.68
N ALA A 342 -2.60 -1.23 -14.84
CA ALA A 342 -2.99 0.17 -15.10
C ALA A 342 -4.50 0.40 -15.16
N THR A 343 -5.28 -0.68 -15.31
CA THR A 343 -6.76 -0.61 -15.47
C THR A 343 -7.51 -0.93 -14.17
N ILE A 344 -6.83 -1.46 -13.12
CA ILE A 344 -7.50 -2.03 -11.95
C ILE A 344 -7.82 -0.99 -10.87
N LYS A 345 -7.18 0.20 -10.85
CA LYS A 345 -7.39 1.21 -9.81
C LYS A 345 -7.73 2.60 -10.36
N SER A 346 -8.87 2.71 -11.05
CA SER A 346 -9.50 4.01 -11.36
C SER A 346 -10.06 4.73 -10.12
N HIS A 347 -9.91 4.19 -8.93
CA HIS A 347 -10.60 4.62 -7.71
C HIS A 347 -9.75 5.38 -6.68
N HIS A 348 -8.45 5.51 -6.89
CA HIS A 348 -7.64 6.44 -6.10
C HIS A 348 -7.59 7.80 -6.80
N ASN A 349 -8.03 8.85 -6.10
CA ASN A 349 -8.18 10.24 -6.56
C ASN A 349 -6.90 10.93 -7.11
N VAL A 350 -6.02 10.21 -7.75
CA VAL A 350 -4.90 10.77 -8.51
C VAL A 350 -5.44 11.24 -9.87
N GLY A 351 -5.93 12.48 -9.92
CA GLY A 351 -6.50 13.07 -11.12
C GLY A 351 -8.03 13.15 -11.20
N GLY A 352 -8.76 12.70 -10.16
CA GLY A 352 -10.24 12.63 -10.15
C GLY A 352 -10.97 13.94 -9.88
N LEU A 353 -10.27 15.06 -9.69
CA LEU A 353 -10.95 16.37 -9.60
C LEU A 353 -11.26 16.89 -10.99
N PRO A 354 -12.48 17.43 -11.21
CA PRO A 354 -12.81 18.07 -12.47
C PRO A 354 -11.80 19.16 -12.80
N LYS A 355 -11.42 19.27 -14.07
CA LYS A 355 -10.51 20.31 -14.61
C LYS A 355 -11.00 21.75 -14.33
N THR A 356 -12.23 21.89 -13.84
CA THR A 356 -12.85 23.15 -13.43
C THR A 356 -12.32 23.71 -12.11
N MET A 357 -11.80 22.89 -11.21
CA MET A 357 -11.15 23.37 -9.98
C MET A 357 -9.66 23.63 -10.27
N LYS A 358 -9.31 24.89 -10.51
CA LYS A 358 -7.91 25.35 -10.73
C LYS A 358 -7.09 25.39 -9.41
N LEU A 359 -7.24 24.39 -8.53
CA LEU A 359 -6.50 24.33 -7.27
C LEU A 359 -5.14 23.65 -7.48
N LYS A 360 -4.10 24.18 -6.84
CA LYS A 360 -2.78 23.57 -6.78
C LYS A 360 -2.79 22.46 -5.74
N LEU A 361 -2.13 21.32 -6.04
CA LEU A 361 -2.07 20.20 -5.12
C LEU A 361 -1.00 20.40 -4.03
N VAL A 362 -1.34 19.99 -2.80
CA VAL A 362 -0.39 19.81 -1.69
C VAL A 362 -0.51 18.39 -1.21
N GLU A 363 0.47 17.55 -1.54
CA GLU A 363 0.50 16.11 -1.27
C GLU A 363 1.68 15.77 -0.34
N PRO A 364 1.49 15.85 0.99
CA PRO A 364 2.60 15.71 1.93
C PRO A 364 3.29 14.35 1.84
N PHE A 365 2.55 13.30 1.48
CA PHE A 365 2.98 11.91 1.57
C PHE A 365 3.27 11.24 0.23
N ARG A 366 3.35 12.01 -0.86
CA ARG A 366 3.59 11.50 -2.21
C ARG A 366 4.83 10.61 -2.36
N GLU A 367 5.79 10.74 -1.46
CA GLU A 367 7.03 9.94 -1.44
C GLU A 367 7.03 8.88 -0.33
N LEU A 368 5.93 8.65 0.41
CA LEU A 368 5.90 7.79 1.58
C LEU A 368 5.09 6.52 1.39
N PHE A 369 5.55 5.44 2.02
CA PHE A 369 4.77 4.22 2.19
C PHE A 369 3.80 4.36 3.37
N LYS A 370 2.77 3.51 3.39
CA LYS A 370 1.70 3.57 4.39
C LYS A 370 2.19 3.37 5.84
N ASP A 371 3.19 2.54 6.04
CA ASP A 371 3.82 2.31 7.33
C ASP A 371 4.60 3.53 7.83
N GLU A 372 5.27 4.27 6.93
CA GLU A 372 5.92 5.55 7.25
C GLU A 372 4.87 6.61 7.66
N VAL A 373 3.73 6.67 6.95
CA VAL A 373 2.64 7.58 7.32
C VAL A 373 2.06 7.25 8.70
N ARG A 374 1.90 5.97 9.03
CA ARG A 374 1.49 5.57 10.38
C ARG A 374 2.51 5.98 11.46
N GLN A 375 3.80 5.88 11.17
CA GLN A 375 4.84 6.37 12.07
C GLN A 375 4.75 7.89 12.25
N ILE A 376 4.56 8.65 11.17
CA ILE A 376 4.32 10.09 11.22
C ILE A 376 3.10 10.41 12.08
N GLY A 377 2.00 9.69 11.90
CA GLY A 377 0.80 9.85 12.70
C GLY A 377 1.06 9.72 14.20
N LYS A 378 1.87 8.74 14.60
CA LYS A 378 2.29 8.57 16.02
C LYS A 378 3.09 9.78 16.52
N HIS A 379 4.06 10.27 15.74
CA HIS A 379 4.86 11.45 16.11
C HIS A 379 4.03 12.72 16.18
N LEU A 380 2.95 12.82 15.40
CA LEU A 380 2.03 13.95 15.39
C LEU A 380 0.94 13.87 16.46
N GLY A 381 0.90 12.80 17.26
CA GLY A 381 -0.12 12.61 18.31
C GLY A 381 -1.51 12.22 17.78
N VAL A 382 -1.59 11.66 16.56
CA VAL A 382 -2.86 11.10 16.06
C VAL A 382 -3.22 9.88 16.90
N PRO A 383 -4.48 9.74 17.38
CA PRO A 383 -4.89 8.62 18.22
C PRO A 383 -4.67 7.26 17.59
N ASP A 384 -4.27 6.28 18.38
CA ASP A 384 -4.07 4.89 17.94
C ASP A 384 -5.31 4.29 17.27
N THR A 385 -6.50 4.68 17.70
CA THR A 385 -7.78 4.27 17.08
C THR A 385 -7.89 4.64 15.60
N ILE A 386 -7.17 5.69 15.17
CA ILE A 386 -7.07 6.08 13.76
C ILE A 386 -5.86 5.42 13.11
N ILE A 387 -4.68 5.49 13.74
CA ILE A 387 -3.43 4.98 13.16
C ILE A 387 -3.48 3.47 12.91
N LYS A 388 -4.07 2.72 13.84
CA LYS A 388 -4.20 1.26 13.78
C LYS A 388 -5.47 0.80 13.10
N ARG A 389 -6.26 1.74 12.56
CA ARG A 389 -7.50 1.41 11.86
C ARG A 389 -7.23 0.47 10.70
N GLN A 390 -8.02 -0.61 10.65
CA GLN A 390 -8.04 -1.52 9.52
C GLN A 390 -8.55 -0.80 8.25
N PRO A 391 -8.19 -1.27 7.04
CA PRO A 391 -8.70 -0.70 5.80
C PRO A 391 -10.23 -0.62 5.80
N PHE A 392 -10.76 0.49 5.28
CA PHE A 392 -12.17 0.68 5.06
C PHE A 392 -12.35 1.27 3.65
N PRO A 393 -13.16 0.65 2.79
CA PRO A 393 -13.25 1.05 1.40
C PRO A 393 -13.95 2.39 1.21
N GLY A 394 -13.61 3.11 0.13
CA GLY A 394 -14.24 4.39 -0.19
C GLY A 394 -15.77 4.34 -0.30
N PRO A 395 -16.37 3.31 -0.93
CA PRO A 395 -17.82 3.13 -0.95
C PRO A 395 -18.47 2.76 0.39
N GLY A 396 -17.67 2.58 1.43
CA GLY A 396 -18.14 2.28 2.78
C GLY A 396 -18.90 0.96 2.89
N LEU A 397 -19.96 0.97 3.69
CA LEU A 397 -20.82 -0.19 3.90
C LEU A 397 -21.68 -0.56 2.67
N ALA A 398 -21.76 0.31 1.66
CA ALA A 398 -22.56 0.02 0.46
C ALA A 398 -22.12 -1.25 -0.27
N ILE A 399 -20.81 -1.56 -0.30
CA ILE A 399 -20.26 -2.76 -0.92
C ILE A 399 -20.14 -3.95 0.05
N ARG A 400 -20.73 -3.81 1.23
CA ARG A 400 -20.92 -4.87 2.24
C ARG A 400 -22.38 -5.21 2.43
N ILE A 401 -23.26 -4.60 1.64
CA ILE A 401 -24.66 -4.97 1.47
C ILE A 401 -24.79 -5.55 0.06
N VAL A 402 -24.86 -6.88 -0.03
CA VAL A 402 -25.05 -7.54 -1.32
C VAL A 402 -26.45 -7.22 -1.83
N GLY A 403 -26.54 -6.62 -3.03
CA GLY A 403 -27.80 -6.14 -3.59
C GLY A 403 -28.13 -4.69 -3.22
N GLU A 404 -29.41 -4.32 -3.15
CA GLU A 404 -29.84 -2.94 -2.94
C GLU A 404 -29.44 -2.39 -1.56
N VAL A 405 -28.99 -1.13 -1.55
CA VAL A 405 -28.62 -0.39 -0.34
C VAL A 405 -29.80 0.43 0.15
N THR A 406 -30.37 0.06 1.30
CA THR A 406 -31.44 0.79 1.95
C THR A 406 -31.01 1.26 3.34
N LYS A 407 -31.69 2.28 3.88
CA LYS A 407 -31.43 2.77 5.23
C LYS A 407 -31.56 1.65 6.27
N GLU A 408 -32.62 0.84 6.17
CA GLU A 408 -32.87 -0.29 7.09
C GLU A 408 -31.72 -1.29 7.07
N ARG A 409 -31.29 -1.70 5.85
CA ARG A 409 -30.20 -2.68 5.68
C ARG A 409 -28.85 -2.12 6.18
N LEU A 410 -28.62 -0.81 6.00
CA LEU A 410 -27.42 -0.14 6.54
C LEU A 410 -27.46 -0.11 8.07
N ASP A 411 -28.60 0.18 8.70
CA ASP A 411 -28.72 0.23 10.13
C ASP A 411 -28.50 -1.16 10.76
N ILE A 412 -29.06 -2.22 10.16
CA ILE A 412 -28.76 -3.60 10.54
C ILE A 412 -27.26 -3.91 10.42
N LEU A 413 -26.66 -3.62 9.25
CA LEU A 413 -25.24 -3.92 9.02
C LEU A 413 -24.32 -3.17 9.98
N ARG A 414 -24.63 -1.91 10.32
CA ARG A 414 -23.86 -1.12 11.31
C ARG A 414 -23.84 -1.79 12.67
N GLU A 415 -25.00 -2.29 13.13
CA GLU A 415 -25.09 -2.99 14.41
C GLU A 415 -24.33 -4.31 14.38
N VAL A 416 -24.45 -5.09 13.29
CA VAL A 416 -23.69 -6.34 13.14
C VAL A 416 -22.18 -6.06 13.12
N ASP A 417 -21.72 -5.11 12.28
CA ASP A 417 -20.28 -4.78 12.14
C ASP A 417 -19.69 -4.29 13.48
N GLU A 418 -20.44 -3.53 14.26
CA GLU A 418 -20.02 -3.08 15.60
C GLU A 418 -19.79 -4.27 16.54
N ARG A 419 -20.74 -5.23 16.62
CA ARG A 419 -20.61 -6.42 17.49
C ARG A 419 -19.43 -7.30 17.09
N VAL A 420 -19.22 -7.48 15.78
CA VAL A 420 -18.06 -8.21 15.24
C VAL A 420 -16.76 -7.55 15.69
N LEU A 421 -16.64 -6.24 15.47
CA LEU A 421 -15.42 -5.50 15.79
C LEU A 421 -15.15 -5.39 17.29
N GLU A 422 -16.19 -5.24 18.12
CA GLU A 422 -16.07 -5.26 19.58
C GLU A 422 -15.49 -6.57 20.08
N GLU A 423 -16.02 -7.72 19.63
CA GLU A 423 -15.54 -9.02 20.07
C GLU A 423 -14.11 -9.31 19.59
N ILE A 424 -13.76 -8.92 18.36
CA ILE A 424 -12.40 -9.06 17.84
C ILE A 424 -11.41 -8.17 18.64
N ARG A 425 -11.82 -6.96 19.04
CA ARG A 425 -11.00 -6.08 19.91
C ARG A 425 -10.84 -6.66 21.31
N LYS A 426 -11.91 -7.14 21.94
CA LYS A 426 -11.88 -7.79 23.26
C LYS A 426 -10.98 -9.03 23.27
N ALA A 427 -10.94 -9.76 22.17
CA ALA A 427 -10.05 -10.91 22.00
C ALA A 427 -8.58 -10.52 21.72
N GLY A 428 -8.24 -9.23 21.60
CA GLY A 428 -6.88 -8.76 21.30
C GLY A 428 -6.42 -9.06 19.87
N LEU A 429 -7.33 -9.44 18.97
CA LEU A 429 -7.00 -9.87 17.60
C LEU A 429 -7.09 -8.73 16.56
N TYR A 430 -7.63 -7.57 16.92
CA TYR A 430 -7.88 -6.48 15.97
C TYR A 430 -6.61 -5.99 15.23
N GLU A 431 -5.47 -5.96 15.91
CA GLU A 431 -4.19 -5.56 15.31
C GLU A 431 -3.47 -6.72 14.59
N GLN A 432 -3.87 -7.96 14.86
CA GLN A 432 -3.29 -9.16 14.25
C GLN A 432 -3.98 -9.53 12.93
N VAL A 433 -5.23 -9.10 12.77
CA VAL A 433 -6.04 -9.31 11.56
C VAL A 433 -5.91 -8.09 10.66
N TRP A 434 -5.57 -8.31 9.38
CA TRP A 434 -5.41 -7.22 8.42
C TRP A 434 -6.72 -6.46 8.17
N GLN A 435 -7.85 -7.21 7.99
CA GLN A 435 -9.18 -6.64 7.86
C GLN A 435 -10.25 -7.60 8.38
N SER A 436 -11.21 -7.06 9.14
CA SER A 436 -12.37 -7.77 9.67
C SER A 436 -13.63 -6.92 9.52
N PHE A 437 -14.72 -7.53 9.08
CA PHE A 437 -15.98 -6.85 8.83
C PHE A 437 -17.15 -7.80 8.68
N ALA A 438 -18.36 -7.25 8.75
CA ALA A 438 -19.60 -7.94 8.46
C ALA A 438 -20.14 -7.61 7.07
N ILE A 439 -20.89 -8.53 6.48
CA ILE A 439 -21.61 -8.41 5.21
C ILE A 439 -23.08 -8.77 5.44
N LEU A 440 -24.01 -8.01 4.88
CA LEU A 440 -25.41 -8.34 4.90
C LEU A 440 -25.82 -8.99 3.57
N LEU A 441 -26.25 -10.26 3.66
CA LEU A 441 -26.62 -11.05 2.48
C LEU A 441 -28.03 -10.70 1.99
N PRO A 442 -28.36 -10.92 0.70
CA PRO A 442 -29.67 -10.60 0.11
C PRO A 442 -30.69 -11.72 0.33
N ILE A 443 -30.47 -12.60 1.31
CA ILE A 443 -31.32 -13.74 1.59
C ILE A 443 -31.88 -13.64 3.01
N LYS A 444 -33.06 -14.20 3.20
CA LYS A 444 -33.67 -14.43 4.50
C LYS A 444 -33.64 -15.91 4.86
N SER A 445 -33.37 -16.21 6.08
CA SER A 445 -33.30 -17.57 6.61
C SER A 445 -34.43 -17.82 7.60
N VAL A 446 -34.92 -19.05 7.62
CA VAL A 446 -35.85 -19.50 8.65
C VAL A 446 -35.13 -19.62 9.96
N GLY A 447 -35.69 -19.06 11.02
CA GLY A 447 -35.29 -19.23 12.40
C GLY A 447 -36.44 -19.58 13.29
N VAL A 448 -36.16 -19.99 14.51
CA VAL A 448 -37.15 -20.20 15.60
C VAL A 448 -36.69 -19.31 16.75
N MET A 449 -37.50 -18.35 17.14
CA MET A 449 -37.22 -17.45 18.25
C MET A 449 -38.49 -17.36 19.12
N GLY A 450 -38.40 -17.78 20.38
CA GLY A 450 -39.56 -17.80 21.31
C GLY A 450 -40.74 -18.60 20.78
N ASP A 451 -40.51 -19.83 20.30
CA ASP A 451 -41.50 -20.76 19.74
C ASP A 451 -42.20 -20.29 18.45
N GLN A 452 -41.78 -19.19 17.88
CA GLN A 452 -42.30 -18.68 16.61
C GLN A 452 -41.25 -18.79 15.47
N ARG A 453 -41.75 -19.11 14.28
CA ARG A 453 -40.91 -19.05 13.08
C ARG A 453 -40.62 -17.60 12.70
N THR A 454 -39.36 -17.31 12.46
CA THR A 454 -38.90 -16.01 11.96
C THR A 454 -38.28 -16.14 10.57
N TYR A 455 -38.38 -15.07 9.77
CA TYR A 455 -37.74 -14.93 8.48
C TYR A 455 -36.90 -13.65 8.48
N GLU A 456 -35.61 -13.80 8.79
CA GLU A 456 -34.72 -12.66 8.98
C GLU A 456 -33.45 -12.79 8.14
N ASN A 457 -32.66 -11.72 8.13
CA ASN A 457 -31.47 -11.65 7.29
C ASN A 457 -30.37 -12.58 7.80
N VAL A 458 -29.48 -12.93 6.88
CA VAL A 458 -28.23 -13.65 7.14
C VAL A 458 -27.07 -12.66 7.08
N ALA A 459 -26.23 -12.63 8.08
CA ALA A 459 -24.99 -11.88 8.11
C ALA A 459 -23.80 -12.81 7.90
N ALA A 460 -22.85 -12.40 7.04
CA ALA A 460 -21.57 -13.08 6.90
C ALA A 460 -20.47 -12.28 7.62
N ILE A 461 -19.53 -12.98 8.22
CA ILE A 461 -18.33 -12.41 8.82
C ILE A 461 -17.16 -12.75 7.91
N ARG A 462 -16.33 -11.77 7.62
CA ARG A 462 -15.09 -11.97 6.88
C ARG A 462 -13.92 -11.40 7.66
N CYS A 463 -12.90 -12.23 7.90
CA CYS A 463 -11.65 -11.84 8.49
C CYS A 463 -10.52 -12.39 7.62
N VAL A 464 -9.62 -11.52 7.19
CA VAL A 464 -8.51 -11.91 6.32
C VAL A 464 -7.18 -11.33 6.79
N ASN A 465 -6.11 -12.08 6.51
CA ASN A 465 -4.75 -11.59 6.58
C ASN A 465 -4.19 -11.38 5.18
N SER A 466 -3.45 -10.29 5.02
CA SER A 466 -2.77 -9.93 3.78
C SER A 466 -1.55 -9.08 4.11
N VAL A 467 -0.56 -9.10 3.22
CA VAL A 467 0.62 -8.23 3.33
C VAL A 467 0.45 -6.99 2.45
N ASP A 468 -0.14 -7.14 1.28
CA ASP A 468 -0.20 -6.11 0.23
C ASP A 468 -1.60 -5.90 -0.38
N GLY A 469 -2.59 -6.71 0.03
CA GLY A 469 -3.95 -6.70 -0.51
C GLY A 469 -4.07 -7.41 -1.87
N MET A 470 -2.98 -7.89 -2.47
CA MET A 470 -3.00 -8.65 -3.73
C MET A 470 -3.43 -10.09 -3.50
N THR A 471 -2.85 -10.71 -2.48
CA THR A 471 -3.25 -12.03 -1.97
C THR A 471 -3.76 -11.90 -0.55
N ALA A 472 -4.72 -12.72 -0.18
CA ALA A 472 -5.23 -12.76 1.18
C ALA A 472 -5.70 -14.19 1.53
N ASP A 473 -5.52 -14.55 2.78
CA ASP A 473 -6.09 -15.78 3.31
C ASP A 473 -7.03 -15.48 4.46
N TRP A 474 -8.03 -16.34 4.67
CA TRP A 474 -8.97 -16.17 5.78
C TRP A 474 -8.28 -16.45 7.12
N VAL A 475 -8.74 -15.79 8.16
CA VAL A 475 -8.17 -15.93 9.50
C VAL A 475 -8.87 -17.06 10.25
N HIS A 476 -8.11 -17.99 10.81
CA HIS A 476 -8.63 -19.02 11.71
C HIS A 476 -8.96 -18.41 13.08
N LEU A 477 -10.13 -17.78 13.19
CA LEU A 477 -10.59 -17.27 14.47
C LEU A 477 -10.91 -18.43 15.42
N PRO A 478 -10.66 -18.31 16.74
CA PRO A 478 -11.08 -19.30 17.73
C PRO A 478 -12.59 -19.58 17.64
N HIS A 479 -12.98 -20.84 17.69
CA HIS A 479 -14.39 -21.25 17.60
C HIS A 479 -15.27 -20.57 18.68
N ASP A 480 -14.76 -20.44 19.91
CA ASP A 480 -15.46 -19.75 20.99
C ASP A 480 -15.70 -18.26 20.68
N LEU A 481 -14.76 -17.60 19.99
CA LEU A 481 -14.94 -16.23 19.54
C LEU A 481 -16.04 -16.14 18.47
N LEU A 482 -16.03 -17.05 17.49
CA LEU A 482 -17.10 -17.12 16.48
C LEU A 482 -18.45 -17.37 17.12
N GLY A 483 -18.52 -18.27 18.11
CA GLY A 483 -19.73 -18.53 18.88
C GLY A 483 -20.23 -17.29 19.64
N ARG A 484 -19.33 -16.56 20.31
CA ARG A 484 -19.70 -15.30 21.00
C ARG A 484 -20.20 -14.24 20.04
N ILE A 485 -19.51 -14.04 18.91
CA ILE A 485 -19.94 -13.09 17.88
C ILE A 485 -21.33 -13.44 17.37
N ALA A 486 -21.57 -14.72 17.00
CA ALA A 486 -22.87 -15.18 16.51
C ALA A 486 -23.98 -14.94 17.54
N ASN A 487 -23.74 -15.31 18.82
CA ASN A 487 -24.71 -15.09 19.91
C ASN A 487 -25.03 -13.59 20.07
N ARG A 488 -24.02 -12.73 20.10
CA ARG A 488 -24.25 -11.29 20.25
C ARG A 488 -25.02 -10.70 19.08
N VAL A 489 -24.64 -11.07 17.84
CA VAL A 489 -25.33 -10.58 16.64
C VAL A 489 -26.81 -11.00 16.65
N ILE A 490 -27.11 -12.27 16.93
CA ILE A 490 -28.49 -12.79 16.90
C ILE A 490 -29.32 -12.19 18.03
N ASN A 491 -28.76 -12.02 19.22
CA ASN A 491 -29.51 -11.54 20.37
C ASN A 491 -29.63 -10.02 20.47
N GLU A 492 -28.64 -9.28 19.96
CA GLU A 492 -28.56 -7.82 20.11
C GLU A 492 -28.96 -7.05 18.84
N VAL A 493 -29.03 -7.71 17.67
CA VAL A 493 -29.34 -7.05 16.39
C VAL A 493 -30.66 -7.58 15.83
N PRO A 494 -31.77 -6.87 16.04
CA PRO A 494 -33.06 -7.25 15.45
C PRO A 494 -32.96 -7.36 13.91
N GLY A 495 -33.62 -8.36 13.35
CA GLY A 495 -33.64 -8.58 11.91
C GLY A 495 -32.52 -9.50 11.38
N VAL A 496 -31.72 -10.13 12.24
CA VAL A 496 -30.71 -11.14 11.89
C VAL A 496 -30.91 -12.39 12.74
N ASN A 497 -31.10 -13.54 12.09
CA ASN A 497 -31.24 -14.82 12.80
C ASN A 497 -30.18 -15.86 12.44
N ARG A 498 -29.20 -15.50 11.58
CA ARG A 498 -28.15 -16.42 11.17
C ARG A 498 -26.85 -15.67 10.88
N VAL A 499 -25.74 -16.26 11.34
CA VAL A 499 -24.37 -15.77 11.09
C VAL A 499 -23.58 -16.89 10.43
N VAL A 500 -22.83 -16.56 9.36
CA VAL A 500 -21.92 -17.47 8.65
C VAL A 500 -20.52 -16.86 8.62
N TYR A 501 -19.49 -17.70 8.45
CA TYR A 501 -18.09 -17.28 8.35
C TYR A 501 -17.53 -17.59 6.96
N ASP A 502 -16.94 -16.61 6.28
CA ASP A 502 -16.35 -16.77 4.96
C ASP A 502 -14.90 -17.25 5.07
N ILE A 503 -14.66 -18.48 4.57
CA ILE A 503 -13.36 -19.18 4.58
C ILE A 503 -12.65 -19.18 3.22
N SER A 504 -12.97 -18.21 2.35
CA SER A 504 -12.40 -18.15 1.01
C SER A 504 -11.10 -17.35 0.98
N SER A 505 -10.09 -17.86 0.28
CA SER A 505 -8.82 -17.16 0.03
C SER A 505 -8.92 -16.26 -1.22
N LYS A 506 -8.04 -15.27 -1.33
CA LYS A 506 -7.84 -14.46 -2.54
C LYS A 506 -6.48 -14.79 -3.16
N PRO A 507 -6.40 -15.25 -4.39
CA PRO A 507 -7.51 -15.70 -5.25
C PRO A 507 -8.16 -17.01 -4.77
N PRO A 508 -9.34 -17.44 -5.27
CA PRO A 508 -10.13 -16.80 -6.35
C PRO A 508 -11.09 -15.70 -5.86
N ALA A 509 -11.43 -15.67 -4.57
CA ALA A 509 -12.29 -14.61 -4.03
C ALA A 509 -11.58 -13.25 -3.98
N THR A 510 -12.33 -12.18 -3.74
CA THR A 510 -11.81 -10.86 -3.40
C THR A 510 -11.82 -10.65 -1.88
N ILE A 511 -11.23 -9.57 -1.38
CA ILE A 511 -11.29 -9.24 0.05
C ILE A 511 -12.69 -8.73 0.40
N GLU A 512 -13.16 -7.67 -0.27
CA GLU A 512 -14.56 -7.24 -0.17
C GLU A 512 -15.45 -8.14 -1.04
N TRP A 513 -16.73 -8.29 -0.69
CA TRP A 513 -17.66 -9.14 -1.43
C TRP A 513 -18.23 -8.48 -2.70
N GLU A 514 -18.30 -7.14 -2.70
CA GLU A 514 -18.72 -6.33 -3.86
C GLU A 514 -17.66 -5.29 -4.26
#